data_d99a9a6fccc7b6eafb4e871b02d70f40
#
_entry.id   d99a9a6fccc7b6eafb4e871b02d70f40
#
_cell.length_a   1.000
_cell.length_b   1.000
_cell.length_c   1.000
_cell.angle_alpha   90.00
_cell.angle_beta   90.00
_cell.angle_gamma   90.00
#
_symmetry.space_group_name_H-M   'P 1'
#
loop_
_entity.id
_entity.type
_entity.pdbx_description
1 polymer ?
#
loop_
_entity_poly.entity_id
_entity_poly.type
_entity_poly.pdbx_seq_one_letter_code
_entity_poly.pdbx_strand_id
1 'polypeptide(L)'
;MILRRKARKNYTSFAFLNIAQFLGAMNDNIFKLLLVFLLIDIKGAENSPVILATAGAVFVIPFLLFSQASGVLADRISKRNIVVFTKFLELFVMLLGVLAFALRTETFSYVILFLMATQSAIFGPSKYGIIPELVKKDRIAKANGLLSLFSFTAIVFGTFLAAFLTDITERNFVLTALFCSFISLLGIFASLKIEKTPPSGSHKKFNPFFLYEIYKTLARSLKYNHLLTAVLASAFFFFVGAFMQLNIIPFAMSSLGLTDVQGGYLFLLVAIGIGTGSFLAGIISGKQVELGLVPIGGLGIVGCCIVLTIFPTHLNVVAGSITLLGVFGGFFIVPVDSFIQITSPKEYRGQTL
;
A
#
# COMPACT_ATOMS: atom_id res chain seq x y z
N MET A 1 27.66 -25.20 6.28
CA MET A 1 26.58 -25.09 7.30
C MET A 1 26.25 -23.66 7.66
N ILE A 2 27.19 -22.74 7.89
CA ILE A 2 27.01 -21.34 8.23
C ILE A 2 26.28 -20.54 7.13
N LEU A 3 26.60 -20.76 5.85
CA LEU A 3 25.95 -20.09 4.72
C LEU A 3 24.46 -20.51 4.54
N ARG A 4 24.10 -21.77 4.82
CA ARG A 4 22.72 -22.22 4.81
C ARG A 4 21.90 -21.59 5.96
N ARG A 5 22.53 -21.40 7.14
CA ARG A 5 21.88 -20.77 8.30
C ARG A 5 21.64 -19.28 8.08
N LYS A 6 22.59 -18.58 7.43
CA LYS A 6 22.46 -17.15 7.07
C LYS A 6 21.36 -16.92 6.00
N ALA A 7 21.31 -17.79 4.97
CA ALA A 7 20.27 -17.76 3.95
C ALA A 7 18.86 -18.03 4.54
N ARG A 8 18.73 -18.98 5.48
CA ARG A 8 17.45 -19.30 6.14
C ARG A 8 16.99 -18.16 7.06
N LYS A 9 17.91 -17.46 7.73
CA LYS A 9 17.58 -16.30 8.56
C LYS A 9 16.97 -15.15 7.75
N ASN A 10 17.54 -14.84 6.59
CA ASN A 10 17.06 -13.76 5.73
C ASN A 10 15.63 -14.01 5.22
N TYR A 11 15.29 -15.24 4.84
CA TYR A 11 13.91 -15.60 4.46
C TYR A 11 12.92 -15.45 5.61
N THR A 12 13.31 -15.79 6.83
CA THR A 12 12.50 -15.63 8.01
C THR A 12 12.23 -14.15 8.28
N SER A 13 13.25 -13.28 8.18
CA SER A 13 13.09 -11.83 8.33
C SER A 13 12.16 -11.23 7.25
N PHE A 14 12.27 -11.70 6.01
CA PHE A 14 11.38 -11.26 4.93
C PHE A 14 9.93 -11.73 5.16
N ALA A 15 9.71 -12.95 5.68
CA ALA A 15 8.38 -13.43 6.04
C ALA A 15 7.76 -12.57 7.16
N PHE A 16 8.53 -12.24 8.19
CA PHE A 16 8.06 -11.36 9.27
C PHE A 16 7.80 -9.93 8.79
N LEU A 17 8.57 -9.40 7.83
CA LEU A 17 8.28 -8.13 7.18
C LEU A 17 6.91 -8.19 6.47
N ASN A 18 6.64 -9.27 5.73
CA ASN A 18 5.34 -9.45 5.06
C ASN A 18 4.18 -9.55 6.04
N ILE A 19 4.36 -10.27 7.16
CA ILE A 19 3.33 -10.35 8.21
C ILE A 19 3.10 -8.97 8.81
N ALA A 20 4.15 -8.25 9.20
CA ALA A 20 4.04 -6.92 9.81
C ALA A 20 3.35 -5.91 8.89
N GLN A 21 3.70 -5.92 7.59
CA GLN A 21 3.08 -5.03 6.60
C GLN A 21 1.65 -5.42 6.23
N PHE A 22 1.35 -6.74 6.18
CA PHE A 22 0.00 -7.25 5.96
C PHE A 22 -0.94 -6.80 7.07
N LEU A 23 -0.54 -7.04 8.33
CA LEU A 23 -1.31 -6.63 9.50
C LEU A 23 -1.53 -5.11 9.54
N GLY A 24 -0.49 -4.31 9.21
CA GLY A 24 -0.61 -2.87 9.16
C GLY A 24 -1.54 -2.38 8.05
N ALA A 25 -1.36 -2.86 6.82
CA ALA A 25 -2.20 -2.46 5.69
C ALA A 25 -3.68 -2.89 5.90
N MET A 26 -3.90 -4.07 6.47
CA MET A 26 -5.23 -4.54 6.86
C MET A 26 -5.84 -3.61 7.93
N ASN A 27 -5.08 -3.30 8.97
CA ASN A 27 -5.51 -2.46 10.07
C ASN A 27 -5.83 -1.02 9.63
N ASP A 28 -5.00 -0.43 8.77
CA ASP A 28 -5.25 0.89 8.19
C ASP A 28 -6.58 0.95 7.42
N ASN A 29 -6.92 -0.11 6.67
CA ASN A 29 -8.18 -0.18 5.92
C ASN A 29 -9.39 -0.43 6.82
N ILE A 30 -9.24 -1.30 7.86
CA ILE A 30 -10.29 -1.48 8.87
C ILE A 30 -10.58 -0.13 9.52
N PHE A 31 -9.56 0.51 10.11
CA PHE A 31 -9.72 1.72 10.91
C PHE A 31 -10.29 2.90 10.09
N LYS A 32 -9.80 3.08 8.86
CA LYS A 32 -10.31 4.11 7.94
C LYS A 32 -11.82 3.97 7.69
N LEU A 33 -12.29 2.75 7.42
CA LEU A 33 -13.71 2.50 7.17
C LEU A 33 -14.55 2.58 8.44
N LEU A 34 -14.05 2.08 9.58
CA LEU A 34 -14.72 2.25 10.88
C LEU A 34 -14.93 3.71 11.22
N LEU A 35 -13.92 4.57 10.93
CA LEU A 35 -14.03 6.00 11.11
C LEU A 35 -15.12 6.60 10.20
N VAL A 36 -15.17 6.19 8.94
CA VAL A 36 -16.23 6.63 8.01
C VAL A 36 -17.61 6.20 8.52
N PHE A 37 -17.77 4.95 8.96
CA PHE A 37 -19.02 4.44 9.49
C PHE A 37 -19.44 5.16 10.78
N LEU A 38 -18.49 5.44 11.68
CA LEU A 38 -18.75 6.24 12.88
C LEU A 38 -19.23 7.65 12.52
N LEU A 39 -18.59 8.32 11.56
CA LEU A 39 -18.98 9.68 11.16
C LEU A 39 -20.33 9.71 10.45
N ILE A 40 -20.68 8.68 9.67
CA ILE A 40 -22.01 8.53 9.10
C ILE A 40 -23.04 8.32 10.22
N ASP A 41 -22.72 7.54 11.24
CA ASP A 41 -23.59 7.32 12.40
C ASP A 41 -23.84 8.60 13.22
N ILE A 42 -22.86 9.51 13.25
CA ILE A 42 -22.97 10.80 13.95
C ILE A 42 -23.69 11.86 13.12
N LYS A 43 -23.41 11.95 11.82
CA LYS A 43 -23.86 13.05 10.95
C LYS A 43 -25.04 12.72 10.04
N GLY A 44 -25.37 11.45 9.91
CA GLY A 44 -26.40 10.98 8.97
C GLY A 44 -25.83 10.55 7.61
N ALA A 45 -26.57 9.68 6.94
CA ALA A 45 -26.18 9.07 5.68
C ALA A 45 -26.11 10.09 4.51
N GLU A 46 -26.87 11.17 4.58
CA GLU A 46 -26.86 12.26 3.60
C GLU A 46 -25.50 12.96 3.48
N ASN A 47 -24.69 12.93 4.56
CA ASN A 47 -23.35 13.52 4.60
C ASN A 47 -22.26 12.55 4.12
N SER A 48 -22.60 11.32 3.75
CA SER A 48 -21.62 10.28 3.39
C SER A 48 -20.66 10.69 2.25
N PRO A 49 -21.07 11.41 1.18
CA PRO A 49 -20.15 11.84 0.14
C PRO A 49 -19.07 12.80 0.66
N VAL A 50 -19.45 13.74 1.53
CA VAL A 50 -18.54 14.72 2.13
C VAL A 50 -17.59 14.02 3.12
N ILE A 51 -18.11 13.10 3.93
CA ILE A 51 -17.31 12.30 4.88
C ILE A 51 -16.26 11.47 4.14
N LEU A 52 -16.65 10.77 3.08
CA LEU A 52 -15.74 9.95 2.25
C LEU A 52 -14.67 10.80 1.57
N ALA A 53 -15.06 11.94 0.98
CA ALA A 53 -14.12 12.85 0.32
C ALA A 53 -13.11 13.43 1.34
N THR A 54 -13.61 13.88 2.50
CA THR A 54 -12.76 14.45 3.57
C THR A 54 -11.83 13.37 4.15
N ALA A 55 -12.34 12.18 4.46
CA ALA A 55 -11.51 11.07 4.94
C ALA A 55 -10.44 10.68 3.92
N GLY A 56 -10.80 10.64 2.63
CA GLY A 56 -9.85 10.40 1.54
C GLY A 56 -8.75 11.47 1.47
N ALA A 57 -9.11 12.75 1.53
CA ALA A 57 -8.17 13.85 1.53
C ALA A 57 -7.24 13.81 2.75
N VAL A 58 -7.79 13.68 3.95
CA VAL A 58 -7.04 13.59 5.22
C VAL A 58 -6.07 12.40 5.19
N PHE A 59 -6.45 11.29 4.58
CA PHE A 59 -5.58 10.12 4.44
C PHE A 59 -4.42 10.34 3.45
N VAL A 60 -4.63 11.08 2.36
CA VAL A 60 -3.62 11.29 1.29
C VAL A 60 -2.62 12.39 1.66
N ILE A 61 -3.06 13.46 2.33
CA ILE A 61 -2.21 14.62 2.65
C ILE A 61 -0.90 14.22 3.36
N PRO A 62 -0.86 13.35 4.38
CA PRO A 62 0.40 12.96 5.02
C PRO A 62 1.40 12.31 4.09
N PHE A 63 0.96 11.52 3.11
CA PHE A 63 1.85 10.93 2.11
C PHE A 63 2.52 12.00 1.26
N LEU A 64 1.79 13.04 0.85
CA LEU A 64 2.35 14.16 0.11
C LEU A 64 3.37 14.97 0.94
N LEU A 65 3.06 15.22 2.20
CA LEU A 65 3.89 16.05 3.09
C LEU A 65 5.15 15.31 3.58
N PHE A 66 5.03 14.03 3.93
CA PHE A 66 6.04 13.31 4.68
C PHE A 66 6.79 12.23 3.88
N SER A 67 6.36 11.85 2.66
CA SER A 67 7.02 10.79 1.88
C SER A 67 8.50 11.08 1.63
N GLN A 68 8.83 12.32 1.25
CA GLN A 68 10.21 12.73 1.01
C GLN A 68 11.06 12.71 2.29
N ALA A 69 10.51 13.21 3.41
CA ALA A 69 11.17 13.17 4.72
C ALA A 69 11.41 11.73 5.17
N SER A 70 10.42 10.88 4.96
CA SER A 70 10.47 9.44 5.27
C SER A 70 11.50 8.71 4.44
N GLY A 71 11.65 9.07 3.15
CA GLY A 71 12.70 8.58 2.27
C GLY A 71 14.11 8.95 2.78
N VAL A 72 14.30 10.21 3.15
CA VAL A 72 15.58 10.65 3.77
C VAL A 72 15.85 9.91 5.07
N LEU A 73 14.84 9.72 5.91
CA LEU A 73 14.95 8.97 7.16
C LEU A 73 15.36 7.51 6.91
N ALA A 74 14.73 6.85 5.93
CA ALA A 74 15.03 5.47 5.53
C ALA A 74 16.47 5.30 4.98
N ASP A 75 17.04 6.37 4.41
CA ASP A 75 18.42 6.36 3.92
C ASP A 75 19.45 6.72 5.02
N ARG A 76 19.02 7.29 6.15
CA ARG A 76 19.92 7.67 7.26
C ARG A 76 19.99 6.66 8.37
N ILE A 77 18.88 6.03 8.69
CA ILE A 77 18.75 5.09 9.83
C ILE A 77 18.53 3.67 9.29
N SER A 78 18.75 2.69 10.16
CA SER A 78 18.36 1.31 9.86
C SER A 78 16.88 1.21 9.53
N LYS A 79 16.54 0.70 8.34
CA LYS A 79 15.15 0.55 7.88
C LYS A 79 14.35 -0.35 8.80
N ARG A 80 15.00 -1.39 9.36
CA ARG A 80 14.40 -2.24 10.38
C ARG A 80 13.97 -1.44 11.62
N ASN A 81 14.78 -0.50 12.07
CA ASN A 81 14.44 0.31 13.24
C ASN A 81 13.24 1.23 12.95
N ILE A 82 13.14 1.77 11.73
CA ILE A 82 11.97 2.54 11.29
C ILE A 82 10.73 1.65 11.25
N VAL A 83 10.82 0.45 10.69
CA VAL A 83 9.72 -0.52 10.66
C VAL A 83 9.21 -0.82 12.06
N VAL A 84 10.10 -1.07 13.02
CA VAL A 84 9.72 -1.32 14.41
C VAL A 84 9.10 -0.09 15.06
N PHE A 85 9.75 1.07 14.91
CA PHE A 85 9.25 2.33 15.46
C PHE A 85 7.84 2.66 14.96
N THR A 86 7.61 2.51 13.65
CA THR A 86 6.28 2.78 13.06
C THR A 86 5.22 1.81 13.57
N LYS A 87 5.55 0.57 13.92
CA LYS A 87 4.61 -0.35 14.54
C LYS A 87 4.23 0.02 15.97
N PHE A 88 5.16 0.54 16.76
CA PHE A 88 4.84 1.13 18.07
C PHE A 88 3.97 2.38 17.92
N LEU A 89 4.29 3.24 16.95
CA LEU A 89 3.49 4.43 16.65
C LEU A 89 2.08 4.04 16.19
N GLU A 90 1.93 2.99 15.37
CA GLU A 90 0.63 2.43 14.95
C GLU A 90 -0.21 2.04 16.17
N LEU A 91 0.36 1.26 17.09
CA LEU A 91 -0.37 0.88 18.32
C LEU A 91 -0.80 2.11 19.13
N PHE A 92 0.09 3.09 19.30
CA PHE A 92 -0.23 4.34 20.00
C PHE A 92 -1.40 5.08 19.33
N VAL A 93 -1.37 5.22 18.00
CA VAL A 93 -2.44 5.87 17.23
C VAL A 93 -3.75 5.09 17.32
N MET A 94 -3.71 3.74 17.29
CA MET A 94 -4.92 2.92 17.44
C MET A 94 -5.54 3.07 18.86
N LEU A 95 -4.73 3.16 19.90
CA LEU A 95 -5.22 3.42 21.26
C LEU A 95 -5.85 4.83 21.38
N LEU A 96 -5.28 5.85 20.75
CA LEU A 96 -5.92 7.16 20.64
C LEU A 96 -7.22 7.06 19.81
N GLY A 97 -7.26 6.18 18.81
CA GLY A 97 -8.46 5.89 18.02
C GLY A 97 -9.59 5.32 18.87
N VAL A 98 -9.28 4.42 19.81
CA VAL A 98 -10.27 3.93 20.80
C VAL A 98 -10.89 5.09 21.57
N LEU A 99 -10.06 6.03 22.03
CA LEU A 99 -10.54 7.23 22.75
C LEU A 99 -11.38 8.13 21.83
N ALA A 100 -10.96 8.35 20.58
CA ALA A 100 -11.72 9.16 19.61
C ALA A 100 -13.11 8.58 19.34
N PHE A 101 -13.20 7.26 19.22
CA PHE A 101 -14.46 6.56 18.98
C PHE A 101 -15.35 6.55 20.22
N ALA A 102 -14.77 6.45 21.42
CA ALA A 102 -15.51 6.58 22.67
C ALA A 102 -16.10 7.98 22.87
N LEU A 103 -15.34 9.02 22.52
CA LEU A 103 -15.79 10.41 22.59
C LEU A 103 -16.74 10.82 21.46
N ARG A 104 -16.83 10.02 20.38
CA ARG A 104 -17.67 10.25 19.18
C ARG A 104 -17.48 11.65 18.58
N THR A 105 -16.24 12.18 18.62
CA THR A 105 -15.93 13.52 18.12
C THR A 105 -15.35 13.48 16.71
N GLU A 106 -15.96 14.21 15.79
CA GLU A 106 -15.55 14.28 14.38
C GLU A 106 -14.11 14.73 14.21
N THR A 107 -13.78 15.93 14.75
CA THR A 107 -12.46 16.54 14.59
C THR A 107 -11.35 15.62 15.10
N PHE A 108 -11.55 15.01 16.27
CA PHE A 108 -10.57 14.10 16.84
C PHE A 108 -10.41 12.84 15.99
N SER A 109 -11.50 12.30 15.42
CA SER A 109 -11.46 11.17 14.51
C SER A 109 -10.62 11.48 13.25
N TYR A 110 -10.78 12.64 12.63
CA TYR A 110 -9.94 13.06 11.51
C TYR A 110 -8.47 13.28 11.89
N VAL A 111 -8.19 13.80 13.09
CA VAL A 111 -6.81 13.93 13.60
C VAL A 111 -6.17 12.55 13.73
N ILE A 112 -6.88 11.56 14.27
CA ILE A 112 -6.36 10.19 14.36
C ILE A 112 -6.11 9.58 12.96
N LEU A 113 -7.02 9.81 12.00
CA LEU A 113 -6.84 9.37 10.62
C LEU A 113 -5.58 9.99 10.00
N PHE A 114 -5.33 11.29 10.22
CA PHE A 114 -4.13 11.98 9.78
C PHE A 114 -2.86 11.38 10.41
N LEU A 115 -2.87 11.10 11.70
CA LEU A 115 -1.75 10.48 12.41
C LEU A 115 -1.47 9.05 11.91
N MET A 116 -2.53 8.27 11.65
CA MET A 116 -2.43 6.93 11.07
C MET A 116 -1.80 6.98 9.68
N ALA A 117 -2.27 7.88 8.82
CA ALA A 117 -1.71 8.06 7.48
C ALA A 117 -0.25 8.57 7.53
N THR A 118 0.09 9.42 8.51
CA THR A 118 1.47 9.87 8.75
C THR A 118 2.39 8.70 9.10
N GLN A 119 1.96 7.84 10.01
CA GLN A 119 2.68 6.62 10.39
C GLN A 119 2.92 5.73 9.16
N SER A 120 1.90 5.51 8.33
CA SER A 120 1.98 4.70 7.12
C SER A 120 2.88 5.35 6.05
N ALA A 121 2.89 6.68 5.93
CA ALA A 121 3.81 7.43 5.06
C ALA A 121 5.28 7.26 5.50
N ILE A 122 5.56 7.20 6.81
CA ILE A 122 6.91 6.95 7.33
C ILE A 122 7.34 5.50 7.09
N PHE A 123 6.41 4.55 7.19
CA PHE A 123 6.66 3.13 6.97
C PHE A 123 7.01 2.80 5.51
N GLY A 124 6.34 3.45 4.54
CA GLY A 124 6.37 3.14 3.11
C GLY A 124 7.78 2.97 2.53
N PRO A 125 8.66 4.00 2.52
CA PRO A 125 10.00 3.91 1.96
C PRO A 125 10.87 2.84 2.63
N SER A 126 10.71 2.63 3.93
CA SER A 126 11.45 1.60 4.68
C SER A 126 11.00 0.19 4.31
N LYS A 127 9.69 -0.03 4.10
CA LYS A 127 9.10 -1.30 3.70
C LYS A 127 9.67 -1.83 2.38
N TYR A 128 9.77 -0.96 1.37
CA TYR A 128 10.34 -1.32 0.08
C TYR A 128 11.87 -1.30 0.09
N GLY A 129 12.46 -0.30 0.72
CA GLY A 129 13.91 -0.12 0.77
C GLY A 129 14.68 -1.20 1.52
N ILE A 130 14.03 -1.94 2.45
CA ILE A 130 14.66 -3.03 3.21
C ILE A 130 14.74 -4.34 2.40
N ILE A 131 13.91 -4.54 1.36
CA ILE A 131 13.85 -5.78 0.59
C ILE A 131 15.23 -6.20 0.06
N PRO A 132 16.01 -5.32 -0.63
CA PRO A 132 17.34 -5.69 -1.11
C PRO A 132 18.37 -5.97 0.00
N GLU A 133 18.06 -5.66 1.26
CA GLU A 133 18.89 -5.95 2.42
C GLU A 133 18.59 -7.34 3.02
N LEU A 134 17.35 -7.83 2.82
CA LEU A 134 16.84 -9.09 3.37
C LEU A 134 16.92 -10.26 2.36
N VAL A 135 16.83 -9.98 1.05
CA VAL A 135 16.84 -11.02 0.02
C VAL A 135 17.98 -10.85 -0.96
N LYS A 136 18.35 -11.93 -1.65
CA LYS A 136 19.36 -11.89 -2.72
C LYS A 136 18.83 -11.09 -3.92
N LYS A 137 19.74 -10.49 -4.71
CA LYS A 137 19.39 -9.70 -5.90
C LYS A 137 18.53 -10.46 -6.91
N ASP A 138 18.80 -11.75 -7.10
CA ASP A 138 18.06 -12.66 -7.97
C ASP A 138 16.64 -12.99 -7.48
N ARG A 139 16.22 -12.50 -6.33
CA ARG A 139 14.91 -12.75 -5.73
C ARG A 139 14.11 -11.49 -5.41
N ILE A 140 14.62 -10.30 -5.78
CA ILE A 140 13.95 -9.03 -5.49
C ILE A 140 12.59 -8.95 -6.17
N ALA A 141 12.48 -9.36 -7.45
CA ALA A 141 11.20 -9.36 -8.17
C ALA A 141 10.16 -10.27 -7.49
N LYS A 142 10.58 -11.50 -7.09
CA LYS A 142 9.71 -12.42 -6.36
C LYS A 142 9.30 -11.84 -4.98
N ALA A 143 10.22 -11.18 -4.29
CA ALA A 143 9.93 -10.56 -3.00
C ALA A 143 8.94 -9.40 -3.14
N ASN A 144 9.09 -8.55 -4.17
CA ASN A 144 8.13 -7.49 -4.49
C ASN A 144 6.76 -8.03 -4.87
N GLY A 145 6.72 -9.10 -5.69
CA GLY A 145 5.47 -9.77 -6.04
C GLY A 145 4.71 -10.29 -4.81
N LEU A 146 5.43 -10.92 -3.87
CA LEU A 146 4.85 -11.37 -2.60
C LEU A 146 4.40 -10.19 -1.73
N LEU A 147 5.21 -9.13 -1.64
CA LEU A 147 4.85 -7.94 -0.87
C LEU A 147 3.56 -7.30 -1.40
N SER A 148 3.44 -7.16 -2.72
CA SER A 148 2.24 -6.64 -3.38
C SER A 148 1.03 -7.54 -3.17
N LEU A 149 1.19 -8.87 -3.35
CA LEU A 149 0.13 -9.84 -3.08
C LEU A 149 -0.42 -9.66 -1.65
N PHE A 150 0.45 -9.65 -0.65
CA PHE A 150 0.05 -9.48 0.75
C PHE A 150 -0.55 -8.10 1.01
N SER A 151 -0.05 -7.03 0.36
CA SER A 151 -0.62 -5.69 0.50
C SER A 151 -2.06 -5.62 -0.02
N PHE A 152 -2.31 -6.13 -1.23
CA PHE A 152 -3.66 -6.10 -1.81
C PHE A 152 -4.62 -7.04 -1.07
N THR A 153 -4.15 -8.24 -0.68
CA THR A 153 -4.94 -9.14 0.16
C THR A 153 -5.32 -8.47 1.49
N ALA A 154 -4.38 -7.73 2.10
CA ALA A 154 -4.64 -6.99 3.34
C ALA A 154 -5.69 -5.88 3.17
N ILE A 155 -5.66 -5.14 2.04
CA ILE A 155 -6.66 -4.12 1.72
C ILE A 155 -8.05 -4.75 1.63
N VAL A 156 -8.16 -5.84 0.88
CA VAL A 156 -9.41 -6.58 0.68
C VAL A 156 -9.97 -7.10 2.00
N PHE A 157 -9.12 -7.81 2.75
CA PHE A 157 -9.52 -8.35 4.05
C PHE A 157 -9.86 -7.25 5.05
N GLY A 158 -9.11 -6.16 5.06
CA GLY A 158 -9.39 -5.02 5.94
C GLY A 158 -10.73 -4.36 5.63
N THR A 159 -11.02 -4.16 4.34
CA THR A 159 -12.31 -3.60 3.89
C THR A 159 -13.48 -4.49 4.30
N PHE A 160 -13.36 -5.81 4.07
CA PHE A 160 -14.37 -6.78 4.50
C PHE A 160 -14.54 -6.81 6.03
N LEU A 161 -13.42 -6.91 6.76
CA LEU A 161 -13.46 -6.97 8.22
C LEU A 161 -14.07 -5.71 8.85
N ALA A 162 -13.87 -4.53 8.27
CA ALA A 162 -14.48 -3.30 8.78
C ALA A 162 -16.01 -3.39 8.79
N ALA A 163 -16.61 -3.82 7.68
CA ALA A 163 -18.07 -4.00 7.58
C ALA A 163 -18.53 -5.14 8.51
N PHE A 164 -17.87 -6.30 8.45
CA PHE A 164 -18.21 -7.47 9.23
C PHE A 164 -18.14 -7.19 10.75
N LEU A 165 -17.08 -6.54 11.23
CA LEU A 165 -16.94 -6.19 12.64
C LEU A 165 -17.98 -5.16 13.07
N THR A 166 -18.32 -4.20 12.20
CA THR A 166 -19.38 -3.22 12.49
C THR A 166 -20.72 -3.90 12.67
N ASP A 167 -21.07 -4.90 11.83
CA ASP A 167 -22.30 -5.64 11.93
C ASP A 167 -22.37 -6.52 13.17
N ILE A 168 -21.35 -7.38 13.41
CA ILE A 168 -21.39 -8.33 14.53
C ILE A 168 -21.28 -7.67 15.91
N THR A 169 -20.73 -6.46 15.98
CA THR A 169 -20.63 -5.68 17.22
C THR A 169 -21.77 -4.70 17.40
N GLU A 170 -22.82 -4.75 16.53
CA GLU A 170 -23.94 -3.82 16.56
C GLU A 170 -23.50 -2.36 16.61
N ARG A 171 -22.50 -2.00 15.75
CA ARG A 171 -21.87 -0.67 15.69
C ARG A 171 -21.14 -0.24 16.97
N ASN A 172 -20.67 -1.19 17.77
CA ASN A 172 -19.77 -0.85 18.88
C ASN A 172 -18.37 -0.51 18.37
N PHE A 173 -18.20 0.74 17.94
CA PHE A 173 -16.94 1.23 17.33
C PHE A 173 -15.76 1.19 18.30
N VAL A 174 -15.99 1.27 19.61
CA VAL A 174 -14.95 1.16 20.64
C VAL A 174 -14.37 -0.25 20.65
N LEU A 175 -15.23 -1.27 20.63
CA LEU A 175 -14.80 -2.67 20.58
C LEU A 175 -14.02 -2.98 19.30
N THR A 176 -14.48 -2.47 18.15
CA THR A 176 -13.79 -2.65 16.88
C THR A 176 -12.44 -1.92 16.83
N ALA A 177 -12.31 -0.74 17.45
CA ALA A 177 -11.04 -0.03 17.58
C ALA A 177 -10.05 -0.77 18.52
N LEU A 178 -10.54 -1.42 19.57
CA LEU A 178 -9.72 -2.31 20.40
C LEU A 178 -9.19 -3.51 19.61
N PHE A 179 -9.99 -4.06 18.70
CA PHE A 179 -9.53 -5.11 17.79
C PHE A 179 -8.40 -4.60 16.87
N CYS A 180 -8.50 -3.36 16.35
CA CYS A 180 -7.41 -2.73 15.60
C CYS A 180 -6.14 -2.59 16.45
N SER A 181 -6.28 -2.22 17.72
CA SER A 181 -5.14 -2.12 18.65
C SER A 181 -4.49 -3.49 18.89
N PHE A 182 -5.28 -4.57 18.97
CA PHE A 182 -4.76 -5.93 19.07
C PHE A 182 -3.99 -6.36 17.82
N ILE A 183 -4.50 -6.03 16.61
CA ILE A 183 -3.78 -6.28 15.34
C ILE A 183 -2.43 -5.54 15.34
N SER A 184 -2.39 -4.28 15.79
CA SER A 184 -1.14 -3.50 15.89
C SER A 184 -0.14 -4.16 16.83
N LEU A 185 -0.59 -4.72 17.94
CA LEU A 185 0.27 -5.46 18.87
C LEU A 185 0.91 -6.70 18.19
N LEU A 186 0.13 -7.46 17.42
CA LEU A 186 0.67 -8.58 16.62
C LEU A 186 1.68 -8.08 15.57
N GLY A 187 1.43 -6.91 14.97
CA GLY A 187 2.35 -6.24 14.05
C GLY A 187 3.69 -5.88 14.70
N ILE A 188 3.69 -5.43 15.96
CA ILE A 188 4.91 -5.18 16.74
C ILE A 188 5.69 -6.49 16.91
N PHE A 189 5.05 -7.57 17.39
CA PHE A 189 5.72 -8.86 17.57
C PHE A 189 6.35 -9.37 16.27
N ALA A 190 5.66 -9.23 15.13
CA ALA A 190 6.21 -9.59 13.84
C ALA A 190 7.43 -8.72 13.49
N SER A 191 7.35 -7.39 13.67
CA SER A 191 8.42 -6.46 13.34
C SER A 191 9.69 -6.68 14.15
N LEU A 192 9.57 -7.06 15.42
CA LEU A 192 10.69 -7.36 16.31
C LEU A 192 11.50 -8.58 15.85
N LYS A 193 10.89 -9.53 15.13
CA LYS A 193 11.55 -10.71 14.56
C LYS A 193 12.37 -10.43 13.30
N ILE A 194 12.27 -9.23 12.72
CA ILE A 194 13.08 -8.81 11.58
C ILE A 194 14.52 -8.56 12.05
N GLU A 195 15.51 -9.09 11.35
CA GLU A 195 16.92 -8.87 11.65
C GLU A 195 17.31 -7.39 11.48
N LYS A 196 18.24 -6.95 12.31
CA LYS A 196 18.80 -5.59 12.21
C LYS A 196 19.52 -5.42 10.86
N THR A 197 19.19 -4.34 10.15
CA THR A 197 19.86 -3.94 8.92
C THR A 197 20.73 -2.72 9.19
N PRO A 198 21.90 -2.61 8.54
CA PRO A 198 22.76 -1.44 8.70
C PRO A 198 22.11 -0.20 8.09
N PRO A 199 22.41 1.02 8.59
CA PRO A 199 22.03 2.25 7.91
C PRO A 199 22.70 2.32 6.53
N SER A 200 22.06 3.00 5.57
CA SER A 200 22.61 3.13 4.21
C SER A 200 23.77 4.13 4.10
N GLY A 201 24.10 4.84 5.19
CA GLY A 201 25.24 5.76 5.26
C GLY A 201 24.99 7.15 4.65
N SER A 202 23.74 7.51 4.36
CA SER A 202 23.40 8.85 3.86
C SER A 202 23.56 9.91 4.96
N HIS A 203 24.28 11.00 4.65
CA HIS A 203 24.44 12.19 5.51
C HIS A 203 23.53 13.35 5.08
N LYS A 204 22.58 13.11 4.19
CA LYS A 204 21.68 14.16 3.66
C LYS A 204 20.87 14.78 4.79
N LYS A 205 20.85 16.13 4.84
CA LYS A 205 20.01 16.89 5.77
C LYS A 205 18.57 16.92 5.26
N PHE A 206 17.62 16.91 6.19
CA PHE A 206 16.22 17.16 5.90
C PHE A 206 16.07 18.58 5.34
N ASN A 207 15.34 18.70 4.22
CA ASN A 207 14.96 19.98 3.63
C ASN A 207 13.43 20.12 3.71
N PRO A 208 12.89 21.17 4.34
CA PRO A 208 11.43 21.37 4.42
C PRO A 208 10.76 21.65 3.08
N PHE A 209 11.52 22.09 2.05
CA PHE A 209 11.01 22.33 0.71
C PHE A 209 10.89 20.99 -0.05
N PHE A 210 9.85 20.21 0.25
CA PHE A 210 9.65 18.88 -0.31
C PHE A 210 9.54 18.87 -1.85
N LEU A 211 8.90 19.86 -2.48
CA LEU A 211 8.80 19.98 -3.94
C LEU A 211 10.17 20.15 -4.60
N TYR A 212 11.05 20.95 -4.00
CA TYR A 212 12.42 21.11 -4.50
C TYR A 212 13.21 19.80 -4.38
N GLU A 213 13.02 19.06 -3.31
CA GLU A 213 13.70 17.77 -3.12
C GLU A 213 13.16 16.69 -4.07
N ILE A 214 11.85 16.68 -4.35
CA ILE A 214 11.25 15.82 -5.40
C ILE A 214 11.91 16.13 -6.74
N TYR A 215 11.93 17.40 -7.15
CA TYR A 215 12.60 17.83 -8.38
C TYR A 215 14.07 17.38 -8.43
N LYS A 216 14.81 17.58 -7.34
CA LYS A 216 16.21 17.19 -7.24
C LYS A 216 16.40 15.66 -7.31
N THR A 217 15.49 14.89 -6.75
CA THR A 217 15.49 13.42 -6.84
C THR A 217 15.22 12.96 -8.27
N LEU A 218 14.23 13.56 -8.95
CA LEU A 218 13.95 13.30 -10.36
C LEU A 218 15.14 13.69 -11.26
N ALA A 219 15.71 14.89 -11.06
CA ALA A 219 16.89 15.34 -11.80
C ALA A 219 18.12 14.44 -11.57
N ARG A 220 18.25 13.88 -10.35
CA ARG A 220 19.32 12.93 -10.04
C ARG A 220 19.06 11.57 -10.71
N SER A 221 17.80 11.14 -10.81
CA SER A 221 17.42 9.90 -11.48
C SER A 221 17.78 9.89 -12.97
N LEU A 222 17.92 11.07 -13.61
CA LEU A 222 18.43 11.22 -14.98
C LEU A 222 19.86 10.70 -15.16
N LYS A 223 20.67 10.69 -14.09
CA LYS A 223 22.07 10.20 -14.14
C LYS A 223 22.19 8.68 -14.22
N TYR A 224 21.11 7.96 -13.98
CA TYR A 224 21.08 6.49 -14.00
C TYR A 224 20.21 6.01 -15.15
N ASN A 225 20.73 5.07 -15.95
CA ASN A 225 20.06 4.56 -17.13
C ASN A 225 18.63 4.09 -16.82
N HIS A 226 17.65 4.70 -17.48
CA HIS A 226 16.23 4.37 -17.39
C HIS A 226 15.57 4.49 -15.99
N LEU A 227 16.31 4.98 -14.97
CA LEU A 227 15.74 5.11 -13.62
C LEU A 227 14.59 6.12 -13.58
N LEU A 228 14.75 7.30 -14.21
CA LEU A 228 13.67 8.29 -14.29
C LEU A 228 12.45 7.72 -15.01
N THR A 229 12.64 7.00 -16.13
CA THR A 229 11.55 6.38 -16.87
C THR A 229 10.78 5.39 -15.99
N ALA A 230 11.49 4.57 -15.19
CA ALA A 230 10.86 3.64 -14.27
C ALA A 230 10.08 4.34 -13.15
N VAL A 231 10.63 5.42 -12.58
CA VAL A 231 9.93 6.22 -11.55
C VAL A 231 8.66 6.86 -12.13
N LEU A 232 8.73 7.43 -13.34
CA LEU A 232 7.55 8.00 -14.01
C LEU A 232 6.52 6.93 -14.37
N ALA A 233 6.97 5.74 -14.78
CA ALA A 233 6.07 4.62 -15.07
C ALA A 233 5.35 4.14 -13.80
N SER A 234 6.05 4.05 -12.67
CA SER A 234 5.44 3.71 -11.37
C SER A 234 4.42 4.78 -10.95
N ALA A 235 4.78 6.07 -11.03
CA ALA A 235 3.87 7.17 -10.71
C ALA A 235 2.61 7.16 -11.60
N PHE A 236 2.78 6.92 -12.91
CA PHE A 236 1.66 6.79 -13.85
C PHE A 236 0.75 5.61 -13.51
N PHE A 237 1.32 4.46 -13.14
CA PHE A 237 0.55 3.31 -12.71
C PHE A 237 -0.33 3.62 -11.49
N PHE A 238 0.23 4.26 -10.47
CA PHE A 238 -0.55 4.64 -9.29
C PHE A 238 -1.62 5.68 -9.61
N PHE A 239 -1.36 6.60 -10.53
CA PHE A 239 -2.36 7.56 -11.03
C PHE A 239 -3.54 6.84 -11.72
N VAL A 240 -3.26 5.90 -12.62
CA VAL A 240 -4.29 5.08 -13.29
C VAL A 240 -5.05 4.23 -12.26
N GLY A 241 -4.34 3.63 -11.30
CA GLY A 241 -4.95 2.85 -10.22
C GLY A 241 -5.92 3.68 -9.36
N ALA A 242 -5.53 4.90 -8.98
CA ALA A 242 -6.39 5.83 -8.24
C ALA A 242 -7.63 6.24 -9.06
N PHE A 243 -7.43 6.55 -10.36
CA PHE A 243 -8.53 6.86 -11.26
C PHE A 243 -9.53 5.70 -11.38
N MET A 244 -9.04 4.47 -11.55
CA MET A 244 -9.89 3.27 -11.60
C MET A 244 -10.64 3.05 -10.28
N GLN A 245 -9.96 3.21 -9.15
CA GLN A 245 -10.57 3.07 -7.83
C GLN A 245 -11.76 4.01 -7.63
N LEU A 246 -11.65 5.26 -8.07
CA LEU A 246 -12.71 6.25 -7.96
C LEU A 246 -13.90 5.97 -8.89
N ASN A 247 -13.66 5.29 -10.02
CA ASN A 247 -14.67 5.11 -11.06
C ASN A 247 -15.36 3.73 -11.02
N ILE A 248 -14.81 2.70 -10.40
CA ILE A 248 -15.37 1.33 -10.43
C ILE A 248 -16.77 1.28 -9.82
N ILE A 249 -16.96 1.87 -8.63
CA ILE A 249 -18.28 1.82 -7.95
C ILE A 249 -19.33 2.62 -8.74
N PRO A 250 -19.08 3.89 -9.14
CA PRO A 250 -20.01 4.62 -10.00
C PRO A 250 -20.32 3.91 -11.32
N PHE A 251 -19.32 3.30 -11.96
CA PHE A 251 -19.51 2.50 -13.18
C PHE A 251 -20.40 1.28 -12.93
N ALA A 252 -20.20 0.55 -11.83
CA ALA A 252 -21.04 -0.58 -11.46
C ALA A 252 -22.51 -0.17 -11.25
N MET A 253 -22.73 0.95 -10.59
CA MET A 253 -24.09 1.48 -10.35
C MET A 253 -24.75 1.97 -11.62
N SER A 254 -24.05 2.76 -12.45
CA SER A 254 -24.60 3.41 -13.64
C SER A 254 -24.77 2.45 -14.83
N SER A 255 -23.81 1.55 -15.05
CA SER A 255 -23.77 0.70 -16.24
C SER A 255 -24.34 -0.70 -16.01
N LEU A 256 -24.20 -1.25 -14.79
CA LEU A 256 -24.65 -2.59 -14.44
C LEU A 256 -25.91 -2.60 -13.57
N GLY A 257 -26.38 -1.43 -13.08
CA GLY A 257 -27.50 -1.34 -12.15
C GLY A 257 -27.25 -2.01 -10.78
N LEU A 258 -25.98 -2.14 -10.38
CA LEU A 258 -25.58 -2.76 -9.12
C LEU A 258 -25.70 -1.77 -7.95
N THR A 259 -25.80 -2.31 -6.73
CA THR A 259 -25.70 -1.49 -5.52
C THR A 259 -24.25 -1.05 -5.29
N ASP A 260 -24.05 -0.05 -4.44
CA ASP A 260 -22.73 0.41 -3.98
C ASP A 260 -21.88 -0.74 -3.35
N VAL A 261 -22.50 -1.58 -2.54
CA VAL A 261 -21.88 -2.78 -1.95
C VAL A 261 -21.43 -3.76 -3.04
N GLN A 262 -22.31 -4.03 -4.03
CA GLN A 262 -21.98 -4.91 -5.15
C GLN A 262 -20.87 -4.32 -6.03
N GLY A 263 -20.85 -2.99 -6.22
CA GLY A 263 -19.74 -2.26 -6.84
C GLY A 263 -18.44 -2.44 -6.08
N GLY A 264 -18.50 -2.49 -4.75
CA GLY A 264 -17.35 -2.83 -3.89
C GLY A 264 -16.77 -4.22 -4.17
N TYR A 265 -17.59 -5.22 -4.52
CA TYR A 265 -17.10 -6.55 -4.92
C TYR A 265 -16.33 -6.53 -6.25
N LEU A 266 -16.68 -5.65 -7.18
CA LEU A 266 -15.88 -5.47 -8.39
C LEU A 266 -14.49 -4.89 -8.07
N PHE A 267 -14.41 -3.98 -7.11
CA PHE A 267 -13.11 -3.49 -6.63
C PHE A 267 -12.27 -4.58 -5.96
N LEU A 268 -12.92 -5.50 -5.23
CA LEU A 268 -12.29 -6.70 -4.70
C LEU A 268 -11.63 -7.55 -5.79
N LEU A 269 -12.29 -7.71 -6.95
CA LEU A 269 -11.76 -8.45 -8.08
C LEU A 269 -10.49 -7.82 -8.66
N VAL A 270 -10.41 -6.48 -8.72
CA VAL A 270 -9.16 -5.77 -9.09
C VAL A 270 -8.03 -6.14 -8.14
N ALA A 271 -8.28 -6.07 -6.84
CA ALA A 271 -7.25 -6.34 -5.83
C ALA A 271 -6.76 -7.81 -5.89
N ILE A 272 -7.66 -8.76 -6.08
CA ILE A 272 -7.33 -10.17 -6.32
C ILE A 272 -6.49 -10.29 -7.60
N GLY A 273 -6.90 -9.61 -8.67
CA GLY A 273 -6.16 -9.59 -9.94
C GLY A 273 -4.74 -9.05 -9.76
N ILE A 274 -4.58 -7.87 -9.13
CA ILE A 274 -3.25 -7.27 -8.89
C ILE A 274 -2.39 -8.21 -8.02
N GLY A 275 -2.94 -8.77 -6.96
CA GLY A 275 -2.23 -9.73 -6.10
C GLY A 275 -1.73 -10.94 -6.88
N THR A 276 -2.60 -11.55 -7.67
CA THR A 276 -2.28 -12.70 -8.52
C THR A 276 -1.25 -12.34 -9.60
N GLY A 277 -1.46 -11.23 -10.32
CA GLY A 277 -0.55 -10.74 -11.35
C GLY A 277 0.83 -10.40 -10.78
N SER A 278 0.87 -9.75 -9.62
CA SER A 278 2.13 -9.43 -8.93
C SER A 278 2.90 -10.69 -8.53
N PHE A 279 2.20 -11.71 -8.03
CA PHE A 279 2.79 -12.99 -7.69
C PHE A 279 3.37 -13.70 -8.92
N LEU A 280 2.60 -13.76 -10.02
CA LEU A 280 3.02 -14.35 -11.28
C LEU A 280 4.20 -13.59 -11.88
N ALA A 281 4.18 -12.25 -11.89
CA ALA A 281 5.29 -11.42 -12.35
C ALA A 281 6.58 -11.72 -11.57
N GLY A 282 6.45 -11.90 -10.24
CA GLY A 282 7.57 -12.28 -9.39
C GLY A 282 8.14 -13.67 -9.69
N ILE A 283 7.31 -14.63 -10.12
CA ILE A 283 7.75 -15.97 -10.55
C ILE A 283 8.40 -15.92 -11.91
N ILE A 284 7.76 -15.27 -12.89
CA ILE A 284 8.24 -15.17 -14.29
C ILE A 284 9.59 -14.45 -14.34
N SER A 285 9.78 -13.39 -13.54
CA SER A 285 11.06 -12.68 -13.46
C SER A 285 12.22 -13.56 -12.99
N GLY A 286 11.96 -14.65 -12.28
CA GLY A 286 12.96 -15.63 -11.92
C GLY A 286 14.19 -15.04 -11.21
N LYS A 287 15.36 -15.15 -11.83
CA LYS A 287 16.64 -14.64 -11.29
C LYS A 287 16.97 -13.19 -11.68
N GLN A 288 16.33 -12.67 -12.71
CA GLN A 288 16.52 -11.31 -13.21
C GLN A 288 15.17 -10.61 -13.31
N VAL A 289 15.16 -9.28 -13.26
CA VAL A 289 13.94 -8.51 -13.44
C VAL A 289 13.53 -8.58 -14.92
N GLU A 290 12.38 -9.16 -15.19
CA GLU A 290 11.85 -9.32 -16.56
C GLU A 290 11.06 -8.07 -16.95
N LEU A 291 11.76 -7.09 -17.53
CA LEU A 291 11.15 -5.84 -18.00
C LEU A 291 10.21 -6.03 -19.21
N GLY A 292 10.30 -7.16 -19.93
CA GLY A 292 9.37 -7.51 -21.01
C GLY A 292 7.92 -7.64 -20.55
N LEU A 293 7.67 -7.87 -19.26
CA LEU A 293 6.32 -7.89 -18.68
C LEU A 293 5.66 -6.51 -18.65
N VAL A 294 6.44 -5.41 -18.62
CA VAL A 294 5.89 -4.04 -18.53
C VAL A 294 5.04 -3.69 -19.75
N PRO A 295 5.52 -3.82 -21.00
CA PRO A 295 4.68 -3.57 -22.18
C PRO A 295 3.49 -4.54 -22.28
N ILE A 296 3.65 -5.80 -21.89
CA ILE A 296 2.55 -6.78 -21.84
C ILE A 296 1.49 -6.32 -20.85
N GLY A 297 1.89 -5.89 -19.65
CA GLY A 297 1.00 -5.32 -18.65
C GLY A 297 0.28 -4.08 -19.16
N GLY A 298 1.01 -3.12 -19.77
CA GLY A 298 0.44 -1.90 -20.32
C GLY A 298 -0.60 -2.16 -21.42
N LEU A 299 -0.25 -3.01 -22.42
CA LEU A 299 -1.17 -3.39 -23.50
C LEU A 299 -2.38 -4.16 -22.98
N GLY A 300 -2.19 -5.03 -21.99
CA GLY A 300 -3.27 -5.77 -21.34
C GLY A 300 -4.25 -4.84 -20.61
N ILE A 301 -3.76 -3.83 -19.88
CA ILE A 301 -4.61 -2.80 -19.24
C ILE A 301 -5.45 -2.07 -20.30
N VAL A 302 -4.84 -1.61 -21.40
CA VAL A 302 -5.53 -0.94 -22.51
C VAL A 302 -6.59 -1.87 -23.12
N GLY A 303 -6.25 -3.13 -23.39
CA GLY A 303 -7.19 -4.13 -23.91
C GLY A 303 -8.41 -4.32 -23.00
N CYS A 304 -8.18 -4.46 -21.69
CA CYS A 304 -9.27 -4.56 -20.71
C CYS A 304 -10.17 -3.31 -20.71
N CYS A 305 -9.58 -2.10 -20.78
CA CYS A 305 -10.35 -0.87 -20.86
C CYS A 305 -11.22 -0.80 -22.13
N ILE A 306 -10.69 -1.25 -23.27
CA ILE A 306 -11.45 -1.33 -24.54
C ILE A 306 -12.64 -2.29 -24.37
N VAL A 307 -12.42 -3.50 -23.81
CA VAL A 307 -13.50 -4.48 -23.57
C VAL A 307 -14.57 -3.90 -22.63
N LEU A 308 -14.18 -3.22 -21.56
CA LEU A 308 -15.11 -2.55 -20.64
C LEU A 308 -15.95 -1.47 -21.34
N THR A 309 -15.37 -0.78 -22.32
CA THR A 309 -16.08 0.26 -23.11
C THR A 309 -17.08 -0.38 -24.10
N ILE A 310 -16.74 -1.53 -24.69
CA ILE A 310 -17.60 -2.21 -25.69
C ILE A 310 -18.73 -2.98 -25.01
N PHE A 311 -18.47 -3.59 -23.86
CA PHE A 311 -19.42 -4.46 -23.15
C PHE A 311 -19.73 -3.99 -21.71
N PRO A 312 -20.16 -2.72 -21.50
CA PRO A 312 -20.30 -2.15 -20.17
C PRO A 312 -21.43 -2.77 -19.33
N THR A 313 -22.40 -3.42 -19.95
CA THR A 313 -23.60 -3.96 -19.31
C THR A 313 -23.53 -5.47 -19.03
N HIS A 314 -22.51 -6.15 -19.48
CA HIS A 314 -22.38 -7.60 -19.32
C HIS A 314 -21.54 -7.94 -18.07
N LEU A 315 -22.19 -8.21 -16.95
CA LEU A 315 -21.55 -8.42 -15.65
C LEU A 315 -20.37 -9.40 -15.70
N ASN A 316 -20.51 -10.56 -16.34
CA ASN A 316 -19.43 -11.56 -16.40
C ASN A 316 -18.22 -11.06 -17.20
N VAL A 317 -18.45 -10.31 -18.29
CA VAL A 317 -17.37 -9.71 -19.11
C VAL A 317 -16.68 -8.61 -18.30
N VAL A 318 -17.46 -7.77 -17.64
CA VAL A 318 -16.93 -6.69 -16.77
C VAL A 318 -16.12 -7.28 -15.63
N ALA A 319 -16.64 -8.26 -14.88
CA ALA A 319 -15.94 -8.90 -13.78
C ALA A 319 -14.61 -9.56 -14.24
N GLY A 320 -14.65 -10.29 -15.37
CA GLY A 320 -13.44 -10.88 -15.97
C GLY A 320 -12.43 -9.83 -16.42
N SER A 321 -12.89 -8.77 -17.09
CA SER A 321 -12.01 -7.68 -17.57
C SER A 321 -11.36 -6.92 -16.41
N ILE A 322 -12.11 -6.64 -15.34
CA ILE A 322 -11.61 -5.97 -14.14
C ILE A 322 -10.57 -6.84 -13.41
N THR A 323 -10.80 -8.15 -13.32
CA THR A 323 -9.83 -9.10 -12.74
C THR A 323 -8.55 -9.12 -13.57
N LEU A 324 -8.66 -9.25 -14.90
CA LEU A 324 -7.51 -9.27 -15.82
C LEU A 324 -6.76 -7.92 -15.81
N LEU A 325 -7.48 -6.79 -15.74
CA LEU A 325 -6.87 -5.47 -15.58
C LEU A 325 -5.98 -5.44 -14.33
N GLY A 326 -6.43 -6.03 -13.23
CA GLY A 326 -5.61 -6.21 -12.03
C GLY A 326 -4.37 -7.07 -12.29
N VAL A 327 -4.51 -8.23 -12.97
CA VAL A 327 -3.38 -9.12 -13.31
C VAL A 327 -2.33 -8.38 -14.13
N PHE A 328 -2.75 -7.67 -15.18
CA PHE A 328 -1.85 -6.87 -16.01
C PHE A 328 -1.22 -5.70 -15.24
N GLY A 329 -1.95 -5.13 -14.28
CA GLY A 329 -1.41 -4.15 -13.33
C GLY A 329 -0.25 -4.72 -12.52
N GLY A 330 -0.37 -5.95 -12.03
CA GLY A 330 0.73 -6.65 -11.35
C GLY A 330 1.93 -6.91 -12.26
N PHE A 331 1.70 -7.29 -13.52
CA PHE A 331 2.77 -7.46 -14.54
C PHE A 331 3.48 -6.14 -14.86
N PHE A 332 2.80 -5.01 -14.77
CA PHE A 332 3.39 -3.70 -14.98
C PHE A 332 4.23 -3.25 -13.78
N ILE A 333 3.65 -3.24 -12.56
CA ILE A 333 4.28 -2.56 -11.43
C ILE A 333 5.44 -3.35 -10.79
N VAL A 334 5.35 -4.69 -10.72
CA VAL A 334 6.37 -5.49 -10.02
C VAL A 334 7.76 -5.42 -10.67
N PRO A 335 7.91 -5.54 -12.00
CA PRO A 335 9.22 -5.34 -12.64
C PRO A 335 9.72 -3.90 -12.51
N VAL A 336 8.83 -2.90 -12.63
CA VAL A 336 9.18 -1.48 -12.51
C VAL A 336 9.74 -1.17 -11.12
N ASP A 337 9.05 -1.55 -10.05
CA ASP A 337 9.50 -1.33 -8.67
C ASP A 337 10.78 -2.10 -8.37
N SER A 338 10.90 -3.33 -8.90
CA SER A 338 12.11 -4.14 -8.76
C SER A 338 13.31 -3.49 -9.44
N PHE A 339 13.11 -2.92 -10.64
CA PHE A 339 14.14 -2.19 -11.38
C PHE A 339 14.58 -0.93 -10.62
N ILE A 340 13.64 -0.14 -10.13
CA ILE A 340 13.92 1.04 -9.29
C ILE A 340 14.77 0.64 -8.08
N GLN A 341 14.42 -0.44 -7.37
CA GLN A 341 15.13 -0.91 -6.20
C GLN A 341 16.56 -1.37 -6.48
N ILE A 342 16.80 -2.00 -7.63
CA ILE A 342 18.11 -2.50 -8.02
C ILE A 342 19.01 -1.37 -8.53
N THR A 343 18.44 -0.45 -9.32
CA THR A 343 19.19 0.63 -10.01
C THR A 343 19.45 1.81 -9.09
N SER A 344 18.59 2.07 -8.11
CA SER A 344 18.76 3.17 -7.17
C SER A 344 19.98 2.98 -6.29
N PRO A 345 20.85 4.01 -6.16
CA PRO A 345 21.98 4.01 -5.23
C PRO A 345 21.51 3.75 -3.79
N LYS A 346 22.30 3.04 -3.02
CA LYS A 346 21.96 2.68 -1.63
C LYS A 346 21.65 3.91 -0.77
N GLU A 347 22.42 5.00 -0.98
CA GLU A 347 22.35 6.25 -0.21
C GLU A 347 21.08 7.08 -0.49
N TYR A 348 20.38 6.80 -1.60
CA TYR A 348 19.22 7.58 -2.07
C TYR A 348 18.00 6.71 -2.39
N ARG A 349 18.07 5.40 -2.12
CA ARG A 349 17.03 4.45 -2.49
C ARG A 349 15.69 4.79 -1.85
N GLY A 350 15.69 5.15 -0.58
CA GLY A 350 14.47 5.51 0.13
C GLY A 350 13.79 6.78 -0.37
N GLN A 351 14.56 7.68 -1.03
CA GLN A 351 14.02 8.88 -1.66
C GLN A 351 13.49 8.62 -3.08
N THR A 352 13.94 7.55 -3.71
CA THR A 352 13.56 7.20 -5.10
C THR A 352 12.32 6.31 -5.12
N LEU A 353 12.09 5.57 -4.06
CA LEU A 353 10.89 4.74 -3.81
C LEU A 353 9.77 5.54 -3.16
#